data_65da58d1ddf84c98fd3850080bad5efb
#
_entry.id   65da58d1ddf84c98fd3850080bad5efb
#
_cell.length_a   1.000
_cell.length_b   1.000
_cell.length_c   1.000
_cell.angle_alpha   90.00
_cell.angle_beta   90.00
_cell.angle_gamma   90.00
#
_symmetry.space_group_name_H-M   'P 1'
#
loop_
_entity.id
_entity.type
_entity.pdbx_description
1 polymer ?
#
loop_
_entity_poly.entity_id
_entity_poly.type
_entity_poly.pdbx_seq_one_letter_code
_entity_poly.pdbx_strand_id
1 'polypeptide(L)'
;ISKAVARLRRSNVSAVRERYAISAANIRENENVQVTYSYDSGVQAFVRFSGARIPLFRFDGASPHQPTRDTSGRLPVMSGEDHWRLMYPSVAASGHVLKSTSPYSFEQAFVARMGTGHTGIFERTGGMTSNGKDEIEELFGPSVPQMLGSEDVEKALAEDAMKSFEKDL
;
A
#
# COMPACT_ATOMS: atom_id res chain seq x y z
N ILE A 1 18.35 22.28 7.48
CA ILE A 1 18.15 21.22 6.47
C ILE A 1 17.37 20.05 7.10
N SER A 2 17.77 19.50 8.25
CA SER A 2 17.07 18.38 8.90
C SER A 2 15.60 18.68 9.20
N LYS A 3 15.28 19.91 9.65
CA LYS A 3 13.88 20.35 9.86
C LYS A 3 13.10 20.43 8.55
N ALA A 4 13.73 20.88 7.46
CA ALA A 4 13.12 20.98 6.15
C ALA A 4 12.78 19.58 5.59
N VAL A 5 13.70 18.61 5.72
CA VAL A 5 13.43 17.21 5.31
C VAL A 5 12.29 16.59 6.12
N ALA A 6 12.26 16.82 7.43
CA ALA A 6 11.17 16.34 8.28
C ALA A 6 9.81 16.99 7.93
N ARG A 7 9.81 18.24 7.51
CA ARG A 7 8.62 18.95 7.02
C ARG A 7 8.13 18.35 5.71
N LEU A 8 9.07 18.17 4.75
CA LEU A 8 8.77 17.54 3.45
C LEU A 8 8.12 16.16 3.62
N ARG A 9 8.67 15.31 4.47
CA ARG A 9 8.09 13.98 4.74
C ARG A 9 6.67 14.06 5.30
N ARG A 10 6.38 15.03 6.17
CA ARG A 10 5.02 15.22 6.70
C ARG A 10 4.06 15.71 5.62
N SER A 11 4.50 16.67 4.79
CA SER A 11 3.73 17.19 3.67
C SER A 11 3.41 16.09 2.66
N ASN A 12 4.39 15.25 2.31
CA ASN A 12 4.22 14.10 1.43
C ASN A 12 3.15 13.12 1.95
N VAL A 13 3.23 12.75 3.23
CA VAL A 13 2.23 11.86 3.84
C VAL A 13 0.84 12.49 3.82
N SER A 14 0.72 13.80 4.07
CA SER A 14 -0.56 14.51 4.01
C SER A 14 -1.14 14.49 2.60
N ALA A 15 -0.36 14.90 1.61
CA ALA A 15 -0.78 14.97 0.21
C ALA A 15 -1.20 13.59 -0.35
N VAL A 16 -0.44 12.55 -0.05
CA VAL A 16 -0.81 11.18 -0.44
C VAL A 16 -2.14 10.78 0.21
N ARG A 17 -2.34 11.08 1.50
CA ARG A 17 -3.57 10.72 2.22
C ARG A 17 -4.80 11.50 1.80
N GLU A 18 -4.66 12.63 1.19
CA GLU A 18 -5.80 13.37 0.63
C GLU A 18 -6.42 12.62 -0.55
N ARG A 19 -5.60 12.01 -1.38
CA ARG A 19 -6.01 11.29 -2.59
C ARG A 19 -6.23 9.79 -2.38
N TYR A 20 -5.34 9.15 -1.63
CA TYR A 20 -5.29 7.69 -1.49
C TYR A 20 -5.91 7.22 -0.17
N ALA A 21 -6.61 6.10 -0.23
CA ALA A 21 -7.24 5.45 0.93
C ALA A 21 -6.21 4.61 1.68
N ILE A 22 -5.20 5.26 2.27
CA ILE A 22 -4.11 4.59 2.99
C ILE A 22 -3.75 5.35 4.28
N SER A 23 -3.43 4.62 5.34
CA SER A 23 -3.03 5.22 6.61
C SER A 23 -1.62 5.79 6.57
N ALA A 24 -1.35 6.80 7.42
CA ALA A 24 0.00 7.36 7.55
C ALA A 24 1.03 6.32 8.04
N ALA A 25 0.61 5.35 8.83
CA ALA A 25 1.46 4.26 9.30
C ALA A 25 1.91 3.38 8.13
N ASN A 26 0.97 2.93 7.29
CA ASN A 26 1.25 2.11 6.13
C ASN A 26 2.14 2.82 5.10
N ILE A 27 1.99 4.15 4.93
CA ILE A 27 2.90 4.94 4.07
C ILE A 27 4.32 4.87 4.64
N ARG A 28 4.50 5.18 5.93
CA ARG A 28 5.83 5.22 6.56
C ARG A 28 6.53 3.87 6.63
N GLU A 29 5.78 2.79 6.80
CA GLU A 29 6.32 1.42 6.80
C GLU A 29 6.82 0.99 5.42
N ASN A 30 6.26 1.54 4.35
CA ASN A 30 6.56 1.15 2.97
C ASN A 30 7.36 2.21 2.20
N GLU A 31 7.73 3.33 2.84
CA GLU A 31 8.63 4.31 2.25
C GLU A 31 10.08 4.06 2.69
N ASN A 32 11.00 4.14 1.74
CA ASN A 32 12.43 4.27 2.02
C ASN A 32 12.90 5.64 1.53
N VAL A 33 13.42 6.45 2.45
CA VAL A 33 13.83 7.84 2.17
C VAL A 33 15.34 7.95 2.35
N GLN A 34 16.02 8.28 1.26
CA GLN A 34 17.46 8.58 1.26
C GLN A 34 17.65 10.09 1.08
N VAL A 35 18.52 10.68 1.89
CA VAL A 35 18.88 12.10 1.80
C VAL A 35 20.37 12.21 1.51
N THR A 36 20.69 12.85 0.40
CA THR A 36 22.09 13.13 0.00
C THR A 36 22.28 14.64 -0.03
N TYR A 37 23.42 15.10 0.47
CA TYR A 37 23.80 16.51 0.51
C TYR A 37 24.92 16.78 -0.51
N SER A 38 24.83 17.90 -1.23
CA SER A 38 25.93 18.46 -2.04
C SER A 38 26.26 19.86 -1.55
N TYR A 39 27.55 20.18 -1.56
CA TYR A 39 28.10 21.45 -1.07
C TYR A 39 28.90 22.20 -2.15
N ASP A 40 28.88 21.74 -3.40
CA ASP A 40 29.76 22.25 -4.47
C ASP A 40 29.44 23.68 -4.90
N SER A 41 28.15 24.06 -4.90
CA SER A 41 27.68 25.41 -5.31
C SER A 41 26.64 25.98 -4.35
N GLY A 42 26.78 25.66 -3.06
CA GLY A 42 25.81 25.94 -2.01
C GLY A 42 25.32 24.68 -1.35
N VAL A 43 24.47 24.81 -0.32
CA VAL A 43 23.93 23.64 0.37
C VAL A 43 22.68 23.14 -0.37
N GLN A 44 22.80 21.99 -0.99
CA GLN A 44 21.71 21.31 -1.66
C GLN A 44 21.39 19.99 -0.95
N ALA A 45 20.13 19.65 -0.83
CA ALA A 45 19.66 18.36 -0.31
C ALA A 45 18.81 17.67 -1.36
N PHE A 46 19.19 16.44 -1.70
CA PHE A 46 18.43 15.57 -2.58
C PHE A 46 17.70 14.53 -1.75
N VAL A 47 16.40 14.46 -1.89
CA VAL A 47 15.56 13.49 -1.17
C VAL A 47 15.01 12.50 -2.18
N ARG A 48 15.42 11.23 -2.05
CA ARG A 48 14.97 10.14 -2.90
C ARG A 48 13.98 9.27 -2.13
N PHE A 49 12.83 9.04 -2.73
CA PHE A 49 11.83 8.09 -2.24
C PHE A 49 11.92 6.81 -3.06
N SER A 50 11.95 5.67 -2.38
CA SER A 50 11.88 4.34 -2.98
C SER A 50 10.96 3.45 -2.14
N GLY A 51 10.43 2.40 -2.74
CA GLY A 51 9.54 1.45 -2.06
C GLY A 51 8.92 0.47 -3.05
N ALA A 52 8.59 -0.71 -2.56
CA ALA A 52 7.84 -1.72 -3.30
C ALA A 52 6.36 -1.32 -3.41
N ARG A 53 5.63 -2.02 -4.29
CA ARG A 53 4.17 -1.93 -4.34
C ARG A 53 3.59 -2.36 -2.99
N ILE A 54 2.54 -1.67 -2.54
CA ILE A 54 1.93 -1.92 -1.24
C ILE A 54 0.79 -2.92 -1.41
N PRO A 55 0.74 -4.01 -0.61
CA PRO A 55 -0.39 -4.93 -0.64
C PRO A 55 -1.73 -4.20 -0.55
N LEU A 56 -2.68 -4.56 -1.40
CA LEU A 56 -3.99 -3.89 -1.45
C LEU A 56 -4.73 -3.96 -0.11
N PHE A 57 -4.47 -5.01 0.68
CA PHE A 57 -4.99 -5.17 2.03
C PHE A 57 -4.59 -4.04 2.99
N ARG A 58 -3.50 -3.31 2.70
CA ARG A 58 -3.02 -2.20 3.52
C ARG A 58 -3.74 -0.87 3.26
N PHE A 59 -4.62 -0.84 2.26
CA PHE A 59 -5.47 0.31 1.98
C PHE A 59 -6.75 0.25 2.81
N ASP A 60 -7.24 1.42 3.26
CA ASP A 60 -8.34 1.53 4.25
C ASP A 60 -9.68 0.97 3.74
N GLY A 61 -9.84 0.83 2.42
CA GLY A 61 -11.05 0.26 1.80
C GLY A 61 -11.04 -1.25 1.67
N ALA A 62 -10.02 -1.95 2.17
CA ALA A 62 -9.96 -3.39 2.10
C ALA A 62 -11.03 -4.06 3.00
N SER A 63 -11.76 -5.01 2.43
CA SER A 63 -12.78 -5.78 3.16
C SER A 63 -12.77 -7.25 2.66
N PRO A 64 -12.96 -8.23 3.56
CA PRO A 64 -13.02 -8.06 5.01
C PRO A 64 -11.65 -7.67 5.60
N HIS A 65 -11.64 -6.89 6.67
CA HIS A 65 -10.38 -6.48 7.36
C HIS A 65 -9.62 -7.64 7.98
N GLN A 66 -10.31 -8.73 8.22
CA GLN A 66 -9.71 -9.96 8.73
C GLN A 66 -10.12 -11.12 7.83
N PRO A 67 -9.25 -12.13 7.68
CA PRO A 67 -9.61 -13.35 6.98
C PRO A 67 -10.90 -13.95 7.54
N THR A 68 -11.81 -14.35 6.65
CA THR A 68 -13.05 -15.02 7.03
C THR A 68 -12.73 -16.38 7.67
N ARG A 69 -13.34 -16.67 8.81
CA ARG A 69 -13.20 -17.97 9.45
C ARG A 69 -14.01 -19.02 8.70
N ASP A 70 -13.48 -20.24 8.64
CA ASP A 70 -14.23 -21.39 8.15
C ASP A 70 -15.30 -21.83 9.18
N THR A 71 -16.07 -22.87 8.84
CA THR A 71 -17.10 -23.44 9.72
C THR A 71 -16.55 -24.03 11.02
N SER A 72 -15.24 -24.31 11.10
CA SER A 72 -14.54 -24.75 12.31
C SER A 72 -13.96 -23.60 13.13
N GLY A 73 -14.15 -22.34 12.69
CA GLY A 73 -13.61 -21.16 13.32
C GLY A 73 -12.13 -20.89 13.02
N ARG A 74 -11.54 -21.59 12.05
CA ARG A 74 -10.15 -21.40 11.63
C ARG A 74 -10.02 -20.24 10.67
N LEU A 75 -8.91 -19.50 10.76
CA LEU A 75 -8.55 -18.50 9.77
C LEU A 75 -7.98 -19.17 8.52
N PRO A 76 -8.28 -18.66 7.33
CA PRO A 76 -7.63 -19.11 6.11
C PRO A 76 -6.12 -18.83 6.21
N VAL A 77 -5.34 -19.88 6.14
CA VAL A 77 -3.87 -19.83 6.16
C VAL A 77 -3.38 -20.59 4.94
N MET A 78 -2.57 -19.94 4.14
CA MET A 78 -2.00 -20.54 2.93
C MET A 78 -0.69 -21.25 3.23
N SER A 79 -0.76 -22.29 4.08
CA SER A 79 0.41 -23.13 4.37
C SER A 79 -0.05 -24.54 4.77
N GLY A 80 0.73 -25.55 4.37
CA GLY A 80 0.49 -26.95 4.68
C GLY A 80 -0.53 -27.63 3.77
N GLU A 81 -0.83 -28.90 4.07
CA GLU A 81 -1.71 -29.74 3.26
C GLU A 81 -3.19 -29.35 3.33
N ASP A 82 -3.60 -28.73 4.45
CA ASP A 82 -4.98 -28.29 4.67
C ASP A 82 -5.32 -26.91 4.09
N HIS A 83 -4.37 -26.25 3.42
CA HIS A 83 -4.58 -24.89 2.97
C HIS A 83 -5.72 -24.77 1.93
N TRP A 84 -6.06 -25.79 1.19
CA TRP A 84 -7.17 -25.80 0.24
C TRP A 84 -8.52 -25.48 0.86
N ARG A 85 -8.81 -26.05 2.03
CA ARG A 85 -10.06 -25.78 2.76
C ARG A 85 -10.13 -24.37 3.30
N LEU A 86 -8.98 -23.75 3.47
CA LEU A 86 -8.83 -22.42 4.06
C LEU A 86 -8.69 -21.31 2.98
N MET A 87 -8.52 -21.70 1.72
CA MET A 87 -8.37 -20.78 0.58
C MET A 87 -9.68 -20.21 0.03
N TYR A 88 -10.83 -20.75 0.42
CA TYR A 88 -12.14 -20.36 -0.10
C TYR A 88 -12.99 -19.70 0.99
N PRO A 89 -12.65 -18.48 1.42
CA PRO A 89 -13.53 -17.75 2.32
C PRO A 89 -14.87 -17.49 1.62
N SER A 90 -15.94 -17.52 2.37
CA SER A 90 -17.31 -17.33 1.85
C SER A 90 -17.59 -15.89 1.38
N VAL A 91 -16.67 -14.98 1.62
CA VAL A 91 -16.84 -13.56 1.31
C VAL A 91 -15.78 -13.12 0.30
N ALA A 92 -16.22 -12.62 -0.85
CA ALA A 92 -15.35 -12.01 -1.84
C ALA A 92 -14.64 -10.78 -1.24
N ALA A 93 -13.38 -10.61 -1.61
CA ALA A 93 -12.62 -9.45 -1.16
C ALA A 93 -13.03 -8.21 -1.95
N SER A 94 -13.01 -7.07 -1.28
CA SER A 94 -13.12 -5.77 -1.92
C SER A 94 -12.03 -4.83 -1.42
N GLY A 95 -11.79 -3.77 -2.16
CA GLY A 95 -10.82 -2.76 -1.80
C GLY A 95 -10.84 -1.60 -2.78
N HIS A 96 -10.22 -0.51 -2.39
CA HIS A 96 -9.97 0.60 -3.29
C HIS A 96 -8.70 1.33 -2.89
N VAL A 97 -8.10 1.99 -3.87
CA VAL A 97 -6.85 2.71 -3.71
C VAL A 97 -7.10 4.22 -3.57
N LEU A 98 -8.03 4.75 -4.38
CA LEU A 98 -8.36 6.18 -4.41
C LEU A 98 -9.59 6.46 -3.56
N LYS A 99 -9.55 7.49 -2.73
CA LYS A 99 -10.71 7.93 -1.93
C LYS A 99 -11.89 8.39 -2.75
N SER A 100 -11.63 8.86 -3.97
CA SER A 100 -12.67 9.31 -4.92
C SER A 100 -13.46 8.17 -5.57
N THR A 101 -13.00 6.92 -5.44
CA THR A 101 -13.67 5.75 -6.00
C THR A 101 -14.42 4.98 -4.92
N SER A 102 -15.49 4.30 -5.31
CA SER A 102 -16.11 3.31 -4.43
C SER A 102 -15.24 2.05 -4.35
N PRO A 103 -15.32 1.28 -3.25
CA PRO A 103 -14.67 -0.01 -3.17
C PRO A 103 -15.11 -0.92 -4.32
N TYR A 104 -14.13 -1.54 -4.96
CA TYR A 104 -14.37 -2.52 -6.01
C TYR A 104 -14.36 -3.93 -5.41
N SER A 105 -15.37 -4.74 -5.76
CA SER A 105 -15.43 -6.14 -5.35
C SER A 105 -14.76 -7.02 -6.41
N PHE A 106 -13.86 -7.87 -5.97
CA PHE A 106 -13.11 -8.80 -6.80
C PHE A 106 -13.78 -10.18 -6.70
N GLU A 107 -14.44 -10.63 -7.76
CA GLU A 107 -15.26 -11.86 -7.75
C GLU A 107 -14.46 -13.13 -7.37
N GLN A 108 -13.17 -13.18 -7.75
CA GLN A 108 -12.31 -14.34 -7.51
C GLN A 108 -11.25 -14.10 -6.44
N ALA A 109 -11.27 -12.92 -5.79
CA ALA A 109 -10.32 -12.59 -4.76
C ALA A 109 -10.89 -12.85 -3.36
N PHE A 110 -9.98 -13.13 -2.44
CA PHE A 110 -10.29 -13.46 -1.05
C PHE A 110 -9.19 -12.93 -0.14
N VAL A 111 -9.53 -12.67 1.12
CA VAL A 111 -8.55 -12.33 2.17
C VAL A 111 -8.06 -13.60 2.83
N ALA A 112 -6.75 -13.79 2.84
CA ALA A 112 -6.13 -14.93 3.51
C ALA A 112 -4.89 -14.50 4.31
N ARG A 113 -4.56 -15.33 5.31
CA ARG A 113 -3.32 -15.23 6.06
C ARG A 113 -2.37 -16.34 5.64
N MET A 114 -1.18 -15.96 5.21
CA MET A 114 -0.12 -16.90 4.85
C MET A 114 0.49 -17.57 6.08
N GLY A 115 1.15 -18.71 5.88
CA GLY A 115 1.86 -19.41 6.95
C GLY A 115 2.96 -18.58 7.62
N THR A 116 3.51 -17.61 6.91
CA THR A 116 4.44 -16.60 7.44
C THR A 116 3.80 -15.57 8.37
N GLY A 117 2.46 -15.59 8.50
CA GLY A 117 1.69 -14.60 9.25
C GLY A 117 1.27 -13.37 8.42
N HIS A 118 1.70 -13.27 7.17
CA HIS A 118 1.29 -12.22 6.26
C HIS A 118 -0.19 -12.35 5.88
N THR A 119 -0.95 -11.26 5.95
CA THR A 119 -2.34 -11.20 5.51
C THR A 119 -2.45 -10.29 4.29
N GLY A 120 -3.13 -10.76 3.25
CA GLY A 120 -3.31 -10.05 1.99
C GLY A 120 -4.63 -10.37 1.32
N ILE A 121 -4.89 -9.68 0.22
CA ILE A 121 -5.95 -10.01 -0.74
C ILE A 121 -5.29 -10.79 -1.87
N PHE A 122 -5.79 -11.97 -2.13
CA PHE A 122 -5.28 -12.89 -3.16
C PHE A 122 -6.36 -13.18 -4.18
N GLU A 123 -5.95 -13.30 -5.44
CA GLU A 123 -6.83 -13.66 -6.55
C GLU A 123 -6.35 -14.98 -7.17
N ARG A 124 -7.30 -15.80 -7.65
CA ARG A 124 -6.98 -17.00 -8.40
C ARG A 124 -6.70 -16.64 -9.85
N THR A 125 -5.53 -17.05 -10.35
CA THR A 125 -5.13 -16.78 -11.74
C THR A 125 -5.80 -17.72 -12.74
N GLY A 126 -6.46 -18.77 -12.28
CA GLY A 126 -7.01 -19.85 -13.11
C GLY A 126 -5.95 -20.87 -13.54
N GLY A 127 -4.69 -20.66 -13.18
CA GLY A 127 -3.61 -21.62 -13.36
C GLY A 127 -3.58 -22.67 -12.26
N MET A 128 -2.76 -23.71 -12.49
CA MET A 128 -2.45 -24.71 -11.49
C MET A 128 -0.95 -24.77 -11.22
N THR A 129 -0.59 -24.87 -9.97
CA THR A 129 0.80 -25.11 -9.56
C THR A 129 1.24 -26.55 -9.93
N SER A 130 2.54 -26.82 -9.94
CA SER A 130 3.09 -28.16 -10.17
C SER A 130 2.54 -29.25 -9.25
N ASN A 131 2.00 -28.86 -8.12
CA ASN A 131 1.40 -29.75 -7.11
C ASN A 131 -0.14 -29.90 -7.27
N GLY A 132 -0.71 -29.45 -8.39
CA GLY A 132 -2.14 -29.56 -8.68
C GLY A 132 -3.04 -28.64 -7.86
N LYS A 133 -2.49 -27.53 -7.34
CA LYS A 133 -3.21 -26.55 -6.54
C LYS A 133 -3.50 -25.31 -7.39
N ASP A 134 -4.59 -24.59 -7.09
CA ASP A 134 -4.86 -23.31 -7.75
C ASP A 134 -3.68 -22.35 -7.56
N GLU A 135 -3.25 -21.75 -8.63
CA GLU A 135 -2.30 -20.68 -8.58
C GLU A 135 -3.00 -19.40 -8.11
N ILE A 136 -2.35 -18.70 -7.21
CA ILE A 136 -2.87 -17.46 -6.63
C ILE A 136 -1.82 -16.37 -6.71
N GLU A 137 -2.30 -15.14 -6.85
CA GLU A 137 -1.47 -13.95 -6.86
C GLU A 137 -2.00 -12.95 -5.83
N GLU A 138 -1.08 -12.26 -5.11
CA GLU A 138 -1.46 -11.19 -4.20
C GLU A 138 -1.75 -9.92 -4.99
N LEU A 139 -2.81 -9.23 -4.61
CA LEU A 139 -3.19 -7.94 -5.21
C LEU A 139 -2.47 -6.79 -4.51
N PHE A 140 -1.88 -5.92 -5.32
CA PHE A 140 -1.12 -4.76 -4.87
C PHE A 140 -1.72 -3.46 -5.40
N GLY A 141 -1.69 -2.44 -4.55
CA GLY A 141 -1.83 -1.06 -4.95
C GLY A 141 -0.50 -0.43 -5.37
N PRO A 142 -0.47 0.90 -5.58
CA PRO A 142 0.75 1.61 -5.95
C PRO A 142 1.79 1.64 -4.80
N SER A 143 3.05 1.82 -5.17
CA SER A 143 4.12 2.13 -4.23
C SER A 143 4.06 3.60 -3.77
N VAL A 144 4.75 3.94 -2.67
CA VAL A 144 4.85 5.33 -2.21
C VAL A 144 5.41 6.26 -3.29
N PRO A 145 6.51 5.93 -4.01
CA PRO A 145 6.99 6.75 -5.11
C PRO A 145 5.96 6.97 -6.23
N GLN A 146 5.18 5.94 -6.59
CA GLN A 146 4.13 6.08 -7.59
C GLN A 146 2.99 7.00 -7.12
N MET A 147 2.64 6.93 -5.84
CA MET A 147 1.62 7.83 -5.27
C MET A 147 2.11 9.28 -5.25
N LEU A 148 3.37 9.52 -4.89
CA LEU A 148 3.98 10.84 -4.87
C LEU A 148 4.13 11.45 -6.27
N GLY A 149 4.45 10.64 -7.28
CA GLY A 149 4.58 11.06 -8.68
C GLY A 149 3.24 11.15 -9.43
N SER A 150 2.10 10.99 -8.76
CA SER A 150 0.81 11.27 -9.40
C SER A 150 0.60 12.78 -9.53
N GLU A 151 0.08 13.20 -10.68
CA GLU A 151 -0.06 14.63 -11.06
C GLU A 151 -0.72 15.49 -9.97
N ASP A 152 -1.81 14.99 -9.35
CA ASP A 152 -2.52 15.74 -8.31
C ASP A 152 -1.70 15.87 -7.01
N VAL A 153 -0.96 14.83 -6.63
CA VAL A 153 -0.12 14.87 -5.43
C VAL A 153 1.09 15.75 -5.66
N GLU A 154 1.72 15.66 -6.82
CA GLU A 154 2.86 16.49 -7.20
C GLU A 154 2.48 17.97 -7.23
N LYS A 155 1.32 18.32 -7.80
CA LYS A 155 0.78 19.68 -7.80
C LYS A 155 0.51 20.20 -6.39
N ALA A 156 -0.13 19.40 -5.52
CA ALA A 156 -0.38 19.78 -4.14
C ALA A 156 0.93 20.03 -3.35
N LEU A 157 1.95 19.19 -3.59
CA LEU A 157 3.27 19.36 -2.97
C LEU A 157 3.99 20.63 -3.46
N ALA A 158 3.89 20.94 -4.73
CA ALA A 158 4.46 22.18 -5.30
C ALA A 158 3.79 23.42 -4.69
N GLU A 159 2.47 23.43 -4.56
CA GLU A 159 1.72 24.53 -3.93
C GLU A 159 2.08 24.69 -2.44
N ASP A 160 2.23 23.60 -1.68
CA ASP A 160 2.63 23.64 -0.27
C ASP A 160 4.08 24.16 -0.12
N ALA A 161 4.97 23.74 -1.00
CA ALA A 161 6.33 24.24 -1.04
C ALA A 161 6.38 25.75 -1.29
N MET A 162 5.61 26.28 -2.24
CA MET A 162 5.55 27.72 -2.54
C MET A 162 5.02 28.52 -1.34
N LYS A 163 3.90 28.09 -0.74
CA LYS A 163 3.35 28.71 0.47
C LYS A 163 4.33 28.72 1.64
N SER A 164 5.14 27.67 1.76
CA SER A 164 6.17 27.59 2.79
C SER A 164 7.31 28.59 2.55
N PHE A 165 7.70 28.76 1.31
CA PHE A 165 8.72 29.75 0.92
C PHE A 165 8.28 31.18 1.20
N GLU A 166 7.04 31.54 0.85
CA GLU A 166 6.48 32.88 1.08
C GLU A 166 6.38 33.22 2.58
N LYS A 167 6.24 32.20 3.44
CA LYS A 167 6.12 32.40 4.89
C LYS A 167 7.47 32.55 5.61
N ASP A 168 8.53 32.03 5.00
CA ASP A 168 9.88 32.05 5.58
C ASP A 168 10.73 33.23 5.03
N LEU A 169 10.14 34.07 4.14
CA LEU A 169 10.66 35.37 3.68
C LEU A 169 10.11 36.53 4.53
#